data_45e6864799e78b4ca3d36fb5a236be9b
#
_entry.id   45e6864799e78b4ca3d36fb5a236be9b
#
_cell.length_a   1.000
_cell.length_b   1.000
_cell.length_c   1.000
_cell.angle_alpha   90.00
_cell.angle_beta   90.00
_cell.angle_gamma   90.00
#
_symmetry.space_group_name_H-M   'P 1'
#
loop_
_entity.id
_entity.type
_entity.pdbx_description
1 polymer ?
#
loop_
_entity_poly.entity_id
_entity_poly.type
_entity_poly.pdbx_seq_one_letter_code
_entity_poly.pdbx_strand_id
1 'polypeptide(L)'
;MNLSGLSVRELVAKNEVNPQSDLIVIYDELDLPFGSMRIRQRGGTAGHNGMESVIGALDTQEFLRIRLGIAPDRKPADGAEYVLTPFRKKQLEIVDELLDAAAEAVQVVVKEGPAAAMNRFNRKDEAD
;
A
#
# COMPACT_ATOMS: atom_id res chain seq x y z
N MET A 1 13.95 -0.09 0.20
CA MET A 1 13.02 0.40 -0.82
C MET A 1 13.37 1.75 -1.42
N ASN A 2 14.47 2.33 -1.03
CA ASN A 2 14.83 3.67 -1.53
C ASN A 2 15.04 3.74 -3.05
N LEU A 3 15.34 2.62 -3.67
CA LEU A 3 15.55 2.56 -5.12
C LEU A 3 14.36 1.97 -5.87
N SER A 4 13.25 1.75 -5.17
CA SER A 4 12.06 1.17 -5.79
C SER A 4 11.55 1.99 -6.97
N GLY A 5 11.70 3.32 -6.90
CA GLY A 5 11.23 4.18 -7.96
C GLY A 5 11.87 3.91 -9.31
N LEU A 6 13.16 3.59 -9.32
CA LEU A 6 13.83 3.29 -10.59
C LEU A 6 13.24 2.04 -11.25
N SER A 7 13.01 1.00 -10.47
CA SER A 7 12.43 -0.24 -10.98
C SER A 7 11.01 -0.02 -11.49
N VAL A 8 10.21 0.72 -10.74
CA VAL A 8 8.83 1.01 -11.15
C VAL A 8 8.83 1.84 -12.41
N ARG A 9 9.69 2.86 -12.50
CA ARG A 9 9.76 3.71 -13.68
C ARG A 9 10.12 2.91 -14.92
N GLU A 10 11.07 1.99 -14.80
CA GLU A 10 11.46 1.15 -15.93
C GLU A 10 10.31 0.27 -16.39
N LEU A 11 9.59 -0.34 -15.46
CA LEU A 11 8.46 -1.20 -15.79
C LEU A 11 7.34 -0.40 -16.45
N VAL A 12 7.07 0.79 -15.94
CA VAL A 12 6.04 1.65 -16.50
C VAL A 12 6.39 2.06 -17.92
N ALA A 13 7.64 2.46 -18.15
CA ALA A 13 8.06 2.87 -19.48
C ALA A 13 8.09 1.70 -20.46
N LYS A 14 8.62 0.56 -20.02
CA LYS A 14 8.77 -0.60 -20.88
C LYS A 14 7.42 -1.17 -21.32
N ASN A 15 6.42 -1.12 -20.47
CA ASN A 15 5.12 -1.69 -20.75
C ASN A 15 4.07 -0.66 -21.15
N GLU A 16 4.47 0.59 -21.35
CA GLU A 16 3.59 1.67 -21.75
C GLU A 16 2.40 1.82 -20.80
N VAL A 17 2.68 1.72 -19.51
CA VAL A 17 1.67 1.81 -18.47
C VAL A 17 1.36 3.27 -18.15
N ASN A 18 0.07 3.60 -18.03
CA ASN A 18 -0.35 4.90 -17.54
C ASN A 18 -0.50 4.78 -16.02
N PRO A 19 0.33 5.47 -15.22
CA PRO A 19 0.26 5.30 -13.76
C PRO A 19 -1.12 5.54 -13.18
N GLN A 20 -1.84 6.52 -13.68
CA GLN A 20 -3.14 6.87 -13.12
C GLN A 20 -4.18 5.77 -13.30
N SER A 21 -4.16 5.09 -14.44
CA SER A 21 -5.19 4.11 -14.76
C SER A 21 -4.74 2.66 -14.65
N ASP A 22 -3.43 2.41 -14.71
CA ASP A 22 -2.93 1.04 -14.89
C ASP A 22 -1.99 0.57 -13.81
N LEU A 23 -1.64 1.42 -12.85
CA LEU A 23 -0.65 1.08 -11.83
C LEU A 23 -1.31 0.95 -10.46
N ILE A 24 -1.01 -0.13 -9.74
CA ILE A 24 -1.40 -0.31 -8.35
C ILE A 24 -0.13 -0.57 -7.56
N VAL A 25 0.11 0.25 -6.54
CA VAL A 25 1.25 0.04 -5.65
C VAL A 25 0.73 -0.40 -4.28
N ILE A 26 1.24 -1.50 -3.78
CA ILE A 26 0.86 -2.04 -2.47
C ILE A 26 2.04 -1.87 -1.54
N TYR A 27 1.81 -1.27 -0.38
CA TYR A 27 2.90 -1.02 0.55
C TYR A 27 2.41 -0.96 1.99
N ASP A 28 3.35 -1.08 2.91
CA ASP A 28 3.10 -1.03 4.33
C ASP A 28 3.03 0.41 4.83
N GLU A 29 2.14 0.66 5.79
CA GLU A 29 2.07 1.98 6.39
C GLU A 29 1.96 1.84 7.91
N LEU A 30 2.92 2.41 8.62
CA LEU A 30 3.00 2.27 10.07
C LEU A 30 1.86 2.98 10.81
N ASP A 31 1.25 3.98 10.18
CA ASP A 31 0.18 4.74 10.83
C ASP A 31 -1.17 4.06 10.77
N LEU A 32 -1.31 3.01 9.99
CA LEU A 32 -2.55 2.26 9.93
C LEU A 32 -2.60 1.23 11.06
N PRO A 33 -3.78 1.01 11.64
CA PRO A 33 -3.94 -0.05 12.64
C PRO A 33 -3.55 -1.41 12.06
N PHE A 34 -2.94 -2.23 12.90
CA PHE A 34 -2.49 -3.54 12.48
C PHE A 34 -3.66 -4.38 11.95
N GLY A 35 -3.47 -4.96 10.78
CA GLY A 35 -4.50 -5.78 10.15
C GLY A 35 -5.50 -5.01 9.31
N SER A 36 -5.33 -3.70 9.17
CA SER A 36 -6.25 -2.90 8.37
C SER A 36 -5.67 -2.63 6.99
N MET A 37 -6.55 -2.27 6.06
CA MET A 37 -6.18 -1.96 4.70
C MET A 37 -6.93 -0.73 4.25
N ARG A 38 -6.27 0.11 3.47
CA ARG A 38 -6.88 1.31 2.94
C ARG A 38 -6.47 1.53 1.50
N ILE A 39 -7.43 1.87 0.65
CA ILE A 39 -7.21 2.08 -0.77
C ILE A 39 -7.39 3.56 -1.08
N ARG A 40 -6.44 4.14 -1.83
CA ARG A 40 -6.48 5.55 -2.23
C ARG A 40 -6.08 5.66 -3.69
N GLN A 41 -6.70 6.60 -4.40
CA GLN A 41 -6.37 6.83 -5.81
C GLN A 41 -5.22 7.80 -5.98
N ARG A 42 -4.83 8.50 -4.93
CA ARG A 42 -3.73 9.46 -4.96
C ARG A 42 -3.32 9.79 -3.54
N GLY A 43 -2.24 10.51 -3.40
CA GLY A 43 -1.80 10.95 -2.10
C GLY A 43 -0.28 11.03 -2.01
N GLY A 44 0.19 11.56 -0.90
CA GLY A 44 1.61 11.70 -0.64
C GLY A 44 2.23 10.43 -0.12
N THR A 45 3.41 10.57 0.45
CA THR A 45 4.21 9.43 0.88
C THR A 45 3.96 9.01 2.32
N ALA A 46 3.38 9.90 3.12
CA ALA A 46 3.24 9.68 4.57
C ALA A 46 4.58 9.28 5.21
N GLY A 47 5.68 9.81 4.68
CA GLY A 47 7.01 9.52 5.22
C GLY A 47 7.59 8.19 4.79
N HIS A 48 6.92 7.43 3.95
CA HIS A 48 7.39 6.12 3.49
C HIS A 48 8.47 6.31 2.42
N ASN A 49 9.70 5.87 2.71
CA ASN A 49 10.83 6.09 1.81
C ASN A 49 10.65 5.45 0.44
N GLY A 50 10.08 4.26 0.40
CA GLY A 50 9.82 3.60 -0.87
C GLY A 50 8.84 4.38 -1.72
N MET A 51 7.80 4.92 -1.11
CA MET A 51 6.82 5.72 -1.83
C MET A 51 7.40 7.04 -2.30
N GLU A 52 8.28 7.66 -1.50
CA GLU A 52 8.97 8.85 -1.95
C GLU A 52 9.78 8.56 -3.21
N SER A 53 10.45 7.42 -3.23
CA SER A 53 11.22 7.01 -4.40
C SER A 53 10.33 6.79 -5.62
N VAL A 54 9.20 6.12 -5.45
CA VAL A 54 8.27 5.85 -6.55
C VAL A 54 7.67 7.14 -7.10
N ILE A 55 7.15 7.99 -6.21
CA ILE A 55 6.54 9.24 -6.62
C ILE A 55 7.56 10.15 -7.31
N GLY A 56 8.76 10.22 -6.77
CA GLY A 56 9.81 11.01 -7.38
C GLY A 56 10.20 10.52 -8.76
N ALA A 57 10.27 9.21 -8.95
CA ALA A 57 10.65 8.63 -10.23
C ALA A 57 9.55 8.76 -11.29
N LEU A 58 8.29 8.62 -10.89
CA LEU A 58 7.16 8.75 -11.79
C LEU A 58 6.72 10.19 -12.01
N ASP A 59 7.15 11.08 -11.12
CA ASP A 59 6.79 12.50 -11.15
C ASP A 59 5.28 12.69 -11.08
N THR A 60 4.59 11.84 -10.32
CA THR A 60 3.15 11.95 -10.11
C THR A 60 2.75 11.23 -8.83
N GLN A 61 1.71 11.74 -8.18
CA GLN A 61 1.06 11.08 -7.06
C GLN A 61 -0.27 10.44 -7.49
N GLU A 62 -0.62 10.58 -8.77
CA GLU A 62 -1.92 10.15 -9.28
C GLU A 62 -1.86 8.71 -9.74
N PHE A 63 -1.85 7.78 -8.80
CA PHE A 63 -1.97 6.36 -9.08
C PHE A 63 -2.58 5.67 -7.87
N LEU A 64 -3.21 4.52 -8.12
CA LEU A 64 -3.88 3.77 -7.08
C LEU A 64 -2.87 3.11 -6.15
N ARG A 65 -3.14 3.17 -4.86
CA ARG A 65 -2.30 2.51 -3.86
C ARG A 65 -3.15 1.78 -2.85
N ILE A 66 -2.62 0.68 -2.36
CA ILE A 66 -3.22 -0.10 -1.29
C ILE A 66 -2.24 -0.08 -0.13
N ARG A 67 -2.67 0.47 0.99
CA ARG A 67 -1.87 0.60 2.18
C ARG A 67 -2.22 -0.51 3.15
N LEU A 68 -1.20 -1.16 3.69
CA LEU A 68 -1.39 -2.28 4.61
C LEU A 68 -0.85 -1.93 5.99
N GLY A 69 -1.68 -2.10 7.01
CA GLY A 69 -1.26 -1.89 8.39
C GLY A 69 -0.62 -3.16 8.91
N ILE A 70 0.70 -3.19 8.91
CA ILE A 70 1.45 -4.36 9.36
C ILE A 70 2.27 -4.11 10.61
N ALA A 71 2.10 -2.96 11.26
CA ALA A 71 2.75 -2.67 12.52
C ALA A 71 1.81 -3.04 13.66
N PRO A 72 2.19 -4.00 14.52
CA PRO A 72 1.33 -4.35 15.66
C PRO A 72 1.13 -3.16 16.59
N ASP A 73 0.23 -3.32 17.54
CA ASP A 73 -0.34 -2.25 18.35
C ASP A 73 0.58 -1.15 18.82
N ARG A 74 1.82 -1.46 19.08
CA ARG A 74 2.72 -0.48 19.67
C ARG A 74 3.80 -0.07 18.70
N LYS A 75 3.89 1.23 18.45
CA LYS A 75 4.93 1.77 17.61
C LYS A 75 6.18 2.05 18.43
N PRO A 76 7.34 1.57 18.01
CA PRO A 76 8.59 1.91 18.67
C PRO A 76 9.02 3.32 18.28
N ALA A 77 10.03 3.84 18.97
CA ALA A 77 10.61 5.12 18.61
C ALA A 77 11.27 5.04 17.23
N ASP A 78 11.77 3.87 16.88
CA ASP A 78 12.41 3.64 15.59
C ASP A 78 11.53 2.69 14.78
N GLY A 79 10.82 3.23 13.80
CA GLY A 79 9.91 2.45 12.97
C GLY A 79 10.64 1.42 12.12
N ALA A 80 11.85 1.73 11.67
CA ALA A 80 12.60 0.79 10.84
C ALA A 80 12.97 -0.46 11.63
N GLU A 81 13.41 -0.28 12.87
CA GLU A 81 13.74 -1.41 13.72
C GLU A 81 12.52 -2.27 13.98
N TYR A 82 11.38 -1.63 14.18
CA TYR A 82 10.14 -2.36 14.46
C TYR A 82 9.72 -3.21 13.28
N VAL A 83 9.82 -2.67 12.08
CA VAL A 83 9.44 -3.39 10.86
C VAL A 83 10.30 -4.63 10.66
N LEU A 84 11.55 -4.60 11.10
CA LEU A 84 12.45 -5.74 10.97
C LEU A 84 12.23 -6.81 12.04
N THR A 85 11.41 -6.53 13.05
CA THR A 85 11.11 -7.52 14.10
C THR A 85 10.19 -8.61 13.57
N PRO A 86 10.50 -9.88 13.78
CA PRO A 86 9.64 -10.96 13.30
C PRO A 86 8.25 -10.92 13.91
N PHE A 87 7.25 -11.32 13.15
CA PHE A 87 5.88 -11.42 13.64
C PHE A 87 5.72 -12.64 14.54
N ARG A 88 4.84 -12.50 15.52
CA ARG A 88 4.41 -13.65 16.33
C ARG A 88 3.39 -14.44 15.50
N LYS A 89 3.12 -15.68 15.96
CA LYS A 89 2.22 -16.57 15.21
C LYS A 89 0.85 -15.96 14.95
N LYS A 90 0.23 -15.36 15.98
CA LYS A 90 -1.08 -14.74 15.81
C LYS A 90 -1.02 -13.57 14.85
N GLN A 91 0.09 -12.82 14.88
CA GLN A 91 0.26 -11.70 13.97
C GLN A 91 0.40 -12.18 12.53
N LEU A 92 1.09 -13.30 12.32
CA LEU A 92 1.21 -13.88 10.98
C LEU A 92 -0.14 -14.30 10.43
N GLU A 93 -1.03 -14.83 11.26
CA GLU A 93 -2.37 -15.17 10.81
C GLU A 93 -3.13 -13.94 10.34
N ILE A 94 -3.02 -12.84 11.07
CA ILE A 94 -3.66 -11.59 10.68
C ILE A 94 -3.06 -11.03 9.40
N VAL A 95 -1.73 -11.10 9.28
CA VAL A 95 -1.06 -10.65 8.05
C VAL A 95 -1.50 -11.48 6.86
N ASP A 96 -1.63 -12.81 7.02
CA ASP A 96 -2.10 -13.66 5.94
C ASP A 96 -3.50 -13.27 5.49
N GLU A 97 -4.40 -12.99 6.43
CA GLU A 97 -5.74 -12.54 6.09
C GLU A 97 -5.70 -11.21 5.37
N LEU A 98 -4.82 -10.32 5.80
CA LEU A 98 -4.67 -9.02 5.18
C LEU A 98 -4.15 -9.14 3.75
N LEU A 99 -3.21 -10.02 3.52
CA LEU A 99 -2.68 -10.26 2.18
C LEU A 99 -3.74 -10.86 1.25
N ASP A 100 -4.58 -11.75 1.78
CA ASP A 100 -5.69 -12.28 1.01
C ASP A 100 -6.68 -11.17 0.64
N ALA A 101 -6.97 -10.29 1.58
CA ALA A 101 -7.85 -9.15 1.32
C ALA A 101 -7.26 -8.20 0.28
N ALA A 102 -5.95 -7.99 0.33
CA ALA A 102 -5.28 -7.14 -0.65
C ALA A 102 -5.38 -7.76 -2.06
N ALA A 103 -5.19 -9.07 -2.16
CA ALA A 103 -5.32 -9.75 -3.44
C ALA A 103 -6.74 -9.64 -3.98
N GLU A 104 -7.73 -9.78 -3.11
CA GLU A 104 -9.12 -9.62 -3.50
C GLU A 104 -9.40 -8.19 -3.95
N ALA A 105 -8.84 -7.22 -3.24
CA ALA A 105 -9.01 -5.81 -3.61
C ALA A 105 -8.47 -5.52 -5.00
N VAL A 106 -7.32 -6.09 -5.34
CA VAL A 106 -6.76 -5.94 -6.69
C VAL A 106 -7.72 -6.47 -7.73
N GLN A 107 -8.31 -7.65 -7.47
CA GLN A 107 -9.27 -8.22 -8.41
C GLN A 107 -10.50 -7.34 -8.56
N VAL A 108 -11.00 -6.77 -7.48
CA VAL A 108 -12.15 -5.87 -7.55
C VAL A 108 -11.80 -4.62 -8.35
N VAL A 109 -10.62 -4.05 -8.14
CA VAL A 109 -10.19 -2.89 -8.91
C VAL A 109 -10.18 -3.21 -10.41
N VAL A 110 -9.63 -4.37 -10.76
CA VAL A 110 -9.52 -4.75 -12.16
C VAL A 110 -10.88 -4.99 -12.80
N LYS A 111 -11.79 -5.62 -12.07
CA LYS A 111 -13.09 -6.00 -12.63
C LYS A 111 -14.15 -4.92 -12.50
N GLU A 112 -14.14 -4.18 -11.39
CA GLU A 112 -15.23 -3.25 -11.07
C GLU A 112 -14.79 -1.81 -10.90
N GLY A 113 -13.49 -1.56 -10.90
CA GLY A 113 -12.96 -0.21 -10.79
C GLY A 113 -12.58 0.19 -9.38
N PRO A 114 -11.79 1.27 -9.25
CA PRO A 114 -11.28 1.68 -7.93
C PRO A 114 -12.36 2.16 -6.97
N ALA A 115 -13.41 2.80 -7.45
CA ALA A 115 -14.47 3.27 -6.55
C ALA A 115 -15.17 2.11 -5.86
N ALA A 116 -15.45 1.03 -6.58
CA ALA A 116 -16.07 -0.16 -5.99
C ALA A 116 -15.16 -0.78 -4.94
N ALA A 117 -13.87 -0.85 -5.21
CA ALA A 117 -12.91 -1.39 -4.25
C ALA A 117 -12.84 -0.52 -2.99
N MET A 118 -12.81 0.80 -3.16
CA MET A 118 -12.77 1.69 -2.00
C MET A 118 -14.03 1.57 -1.15
N ASN A 119 -15.19 1.48 -1.77
CA ASN A 119 -16.44 1.31 -1.02
C ASN A 119 -16.47 -0.01 -0.26
N ARG A 120 -15.89 -1.04 -0.83
CA ARG A 120 -15.95 -2.38 -0.25
C ARG A 120 -14.91 -2.60 0.83
N PHE A 121 -13.71 -2.06 0.66
CA PHE A 121 -12.58 -2.34 1.54
C PHE A 121 -12.20 -1.21 2.47
N ASN A 122 -12.51 0.04 2.15
CA ASN A 122 -12.33 1.15 3.08
C ASN A 122 -13.52 1.17 4.00
N ARG A 123 -13.34 0.62 5.18
CA ARG A 123 -14.43 0.45 6.11
C ARG A 123 -14.94 1.77 6.68
N LYS A 124 -16.17 1.77 7.10
CA LYS A 124 -16.82 2.94 7.70
C LYS A 124 -16.16 3.41 8.99
N ASP A 125 -15.44 2.53 9.65
CA ASP A 125 -14.75 2.90 10.89
C ASP A 125 -13.48 3.67 10.62
N GLU A 126 -13.13 3.87 9.38
CA GLU A 126 -11.98 4.66 9.04
C GLU A 126 -12.38 6.08 8.84
N ALA A 127 -11.83 6.93 9.66
CA ALA A 127 -12.27 8.32 9.75
C ALA A 127 -11.51 9.21 8.81
N ASP A 128 -11.29 9.03 7.70
CA ASP A 128 -10.60 10.05 6.90
C ASP A 128 -11.41 10.65 5.76
#